data_45bd742c5684f942f5f1bdcbd8dc0ec8
#
_entry.id   45bd742c5684f942f5f1bdcbd8dc0ec8
#
_cell.length_a   1.000
_cell.length_b   1.000
_cell.length_c   1.000
_cell.angle_alpha   90.00
_cell.angle_beta   90.00
_cell.angle_gamma   90.00
#
_symmetry.space_group_name_H-M   'P 1'
#
loop_
_entity.id
_entity.type
_entity.pdbx_description
1 polymer ?
#
loop_
_entity_poly.entity_id
_entity_poly.type
_entity_poly.pdbx_seq_one_letter_code
_entity_poly.pdbx_strand_id
1 'polypeptide(L)'
;MAIYREHLASYRKNAPELVLLHGWASDSSIWRPQLATLRRDFHITLIDLPTCGRSDALDDGSDPDAFIDALLPLLPAQAIYCGWSFGGMLATRLAARFPERVQALICLASNAVFVADADWSAAMPSQDFEHFSRLVANKPRAGLRRFELLQLHGDSLAQLLRAQLEQISIEPRQEHLSSGLSCLQGIDNRQALGKLHCPCLHVFGEEDALVPAAAAAEFARRYPAHTVQTIPSRGHLFFLADEGDFCASLLSYCRSLGLVAGDVPVLLNKSDIGRSFSRAAESYDGAALLQRRVADRLAGYLPDRVGGPVLDLGCGTGYSLPALQSRMQSKPLVAVDLAQGMLRQAAGRYSDVADYFVCGDAEDLPLADNSVETLFSSLALQWCENLPGLMFEIERVLKPGGHARIATLGPDTLHELRSAWAKVDSYVHVNQFAERSALEEAIDGAGLVLEHWDEATEVMFYERLSELTGELKNIGAHNVNGGRRGGLTGRQRLQALVRHYEGFRDVRQKLPASYQLWYISLTKK
;
A
#
# COMPACT_ATOMS: atom_id res chain seq x y z
N MET A 1 8.60 32.63 6.55
CA MET A 1 9.12 31.26 6.57
C MET A 1 8.13 30.37 5.86
N ALA A 2 8.53 29.70 4.78
CA ALA A 2 7.70 28.74 4.06
C ALA A 2 8.03 27.31 4.56
N ILE A 3 7.00 26.59 4.97
CA ILE A 3 7.11 25.18 5.33
C ILE A 3 6.44 24.35 4.24
N TYR A 4 7.15 23.36 3.72
CA TYR A 4 6.61 22.45 2.74
C TYR A 4 5.57 21.53 3.39
N ARG A 5 4.39 21.54 2.79
CA ARG A 5 3.27 20.67 3.15
C ARG A 5 2.67 20.09 1.88
N GLU A 6 2.41 18.81 1.91
CA GLU A 6 1.63 18.10 0.89
C GLU A 6 0.42 17.45 1.58
N HIS A 7 -0.76 17.61 1.00
CA HIS A 7 -1.98 16.97 1.49
C HIS A 7 -2.50 16.01 0.42
N LEU A 8 -2.65 14.76 0.80
CA LEU A 8 -3.12 13.69 -0.06
C LEU A 8 -4.49 13.23 0.44
N ALA A 9 -5.52 13.50 -0.36
CA ALA A 9 -6.87 13.05 -0.03
C ALA A 9 -6.94 11.53 0.04
N SER A 10 -7.66 11.00 1.02
CA SER A 10 -8.04 9.59 1.06
C SER A 10 -8.93 9.24 -0.12
N TYR A 11 -8.94 7.97 -0.48
CA TYR A 11 -9.95 7.42 -1.38
C TYR A 11 -11.34 7.30 -0.72
N ARG A 12 -11.44 7.48 0.60
CA ARG A 12 -12.69 7.50 1.37
C ARG A 12 -13.02 8.92 1.83
N LYS A 13 -14.18 9.43 1.47
CA LYS A 13 -14.61 10.81 1.75
C LYS A 13 -14.56 11.20 3.24
N ASN A 14 -14.86 10.27 4.14
CA ASN A 14 -14.92 10.51 5.59
C ASN A 14 -13.74 9.86 6.33
N ALA A 15 -12.60 9.70 5.68
CA ALA A 15 -11.41 9.17 6.32
C ALA A 15 -10.88 10.13 7.40
N PRO A 16 -10.27 9.63 8.48
CA PRO A 16 -9.59 10.48 9.46
C PRO A 16 -8.31 11.09 8.87
N GLU A 17 -7.89 12.22 9.44
CA GLU A 17 -6.63 12.87 9.11
C GLU A 17 -5.45 12.14 9.76
N LEU A 18 -4.38 11.91 9.00
CA LEU A 18 -3.11 11.34 9.46
C LEU A 18 -1.98 12.32 9.11
N VAL A 19 -1.27 12.79 10.12
CA VAL A 19 -0.08 13.63 9.96
C VAL A 19 1.16 12.77 10.11
N LEU A 20 2.07 12.80 9.13
CA LEU A 20 3.32 12.04 9.12
C LEU A 20 4.51 12.99 9.31
N LEU A 21 5.28 12.79 10.38
CA LEU A 21 6.45 13.59 10.74
C LEU A 21 7.73 12.74 10.66
N HIS A 22 8.67 13.17 9.83
CA HIS A 22 9.94 12.48 9.59
C HIS A 22 10.99 12.72 10.69
N GLY A 23 12.08 11.96 10.65
CA GLY A 23 13.20 12.04 11.59
C GLY A 23 14.20 13.16 11.26
N TRP A 24 15.20 13.32 12.14
CA TRP A 24 16.33 14.24 11.92
C TRP A 24 17.09 13.87 10.63
N ALA A 25 17.58 14.90 9.91
CA ALA A 25 18.30 14.78 8.64
C ALA A 25 17.54 13.98 7.54
N SER A 26 16.21 14.01 7.57
CA SER A 26 15.32 13.40 6.59
C SER A 26 14.33 14.43 6.05
N ASP A 27 13.37 14.00 5.25
CA ASP A 27 12.24 14.77 4.76
C ASP A 27 11.02 13.87 4.58
N SER A 28 9.89 14.43 4.14
CA SER A 28 8.64 13.69 3.99
C SER A 28 8.66 12.61 2.91
N SER A 29 9.66 12.58 2.02
CA SER A 29 9.80 11.53 1.01
C SER A 29 10.03 10.13 1.62
N ILE A 30 10.50 10.07 2.87
CA ILE A 30 10.66 8.82 3.63
C ILE A 30 9.36 8.02 3.75
N TRP A 31 8.20 8.67 3.66
CA TRP A 31 6.89 8.07 3.77
C TRP A 31 6.29 7.60 2.43
N ARG A 32 6.95 7.92 1.29
CA ARG A 32 6.41 7.60 -0.04
C ARG A 32 6.05 6.13 -0.24
N PRO A 33 6.85 5.15 0.22
CA PRO A 33 6.50 3.74 0.03
C PRO A 33 5.17 3.34 0.68
N GLN A 34 4.78 3.97 1.80
CA GLN A 34 3.56 3.63 2.54
C GLN A 34 2.30 4.35 2.06
N LEU A 35 2.46 5.41 1.24
CA LEU A 35 1.35 6.31 0.91
C LEU A 35 0.20 5.62 0.18
N ALA A 36 0.49 4.76 -0.78
CA ALA A 36 -0.53 4.03 -1.53
C ALA A 36 -1.44 3.21 -0.60
N THR A 37 -0.86 2.55 0.41
CA THR A 37 -1.60 1.77 1.40
C THR A 37 -2.36 2.66 2.39
N LEU A 38 -1.70 3.69 2.93
CA LEU A 38 -2.31 4.55 3.97
C LEU A 38 -3.43 5.44 3.42
N ARG A 39 -3.36 5.90 2.17
CA ARG A 39 -4.43 6.70 1.53
C ARG A 39 -5.76 5.97 1.39
N ARG A 40 -5.77 4.65 1.50
CA ARG A 40 -7.01 3.87 1.53
C ARG A 40 -7.92 4.26 2.68
N ASP A 41 -7.31 4.59 3.83
CA ASP A 41 -8.02 4.76 5.09
C ASP A 41 -7.80 6.13 5.74
N PHE A 42 -6.87 6.98 5.22
CA PHE A 42 -6.53 8.27 5.79
C PHE A 42 -6.40 9.39 4.74
N HIS A 43 -6.89 10.59 5.08
CA HIS A 43 -6.37 11.81 4.48
C HIS A 43 -4.98 12.05 5.08
N ILE A 44 -3.95 12.21 4.25
CA ILE A 44 -2.56 12.27 4.73
C ILE A 44 -2.00 13.68 4.57
N THR A 45 -1.44 14.20 5.64
CA THR A 45 -0.65 15.42 5.62
C THR A 45 0.83 15.05 5.82
N LEU A 46 1.63 15.32 4.78
CA LEU A 46 3.09 15.23 4.80
C LEU A 46 3.68 16.60 5.04
N ILE A 47 4.70 16.68 5.91
CA ILE A 47 5.38 17.93 6.21
C ILE A 47 6.88 17.66 6.20
N ASP A 48 7.64 18.50 5.49
CA ASP A 48 9.07 18.63 5.73
C ASP A 48 9.23 19.50 6.98
N LEU A 49 9.82 18.97 8.04
CA LEU A 49 10.04 19.71 9.28
C LEU A 49 10.86 20.96 9.00
N PRO A 50 10.67 22.06 9.76
CA PRO A 50 11.54 23.24 9.65
C PRO A 50 13.01 22.85 9.63
N THR A 51 13.82 23.55 8.85
CA THR A 51 15.25 23.25 8.61
C THR A 51 15.56 22.00 7.77
N CYS A 52 14.53 21.22 7.39
CA CYS A 52 14.68 19.96 6.65
C CYS A 52 14.03 20.03 5.26
N GLY A 53 14.53 19.22 4.33
CA GLY A 53 13.95 19.04 3.00
C GLY A 53 13.74 20.36 2.27
N ARG A 54 12.49 20.65 1.90
CA ARG A 54 12.05 21.85 1.16
C ARG A 54 11.61 23.01 2.04
N SER A 55 11.57 22.80 3.37
CA SER A 55 11.16 23.82 4.34
C SER A 55 12.28 24.82 4.65
N ASP A 56 11.89 26.07 4.92
CA ASP A 56 12.82 27.09 5.39
C ASP A 56 13.35 26.79 6.80
N ALA A 57 14.46 27.44 7.15
CA ALA A 57 15.03 27.35 8.48
C ALA A 57 14.25 28.21 9.50
N LEU A 58 14.24 27.74 10.76
CA LEU A 58 13.82 28.54 11.90
C LEU A 58 14.95 29.50 12.32
N ASP A 59 14.59 30.67 12.87
CA ASP A 59 15.55 31.60 13.47
C ASP A 59 16.28 30.93 14.64
N ASP A 60 15.56 30.17 15.47
CA ASP A 60 16.12 29.28 16.49
C ASP A 60 15.74 27.84 16.22
N GLY A 61 16.56 27.13 15.47
CA GLY A 61 16.39 25.71 15.16
C GLY A 61 16.77 24.77 16.31
N SER A 62 17.09 25.30 17.51
CA SER A 62 17.37 24.50 18.71
C SER A 62 16.19 24.40 19.67
N ASP A 63 15.15 25.24 19.49
CA ASP A 63 13.95 25.25 20.34
C ASP A 63 12.86 24.32 19.79
N PRO A 64 12.52 23.21 20.50
CA PRO A 64 11.46 22.32 20.08
C PRO A 64 10.07 22.97 20.01
N ASP A 65 9.80 23.98 20.83
CA ASP A 65 8.52 24.68 20.82
C ASP A 65 8.36 25.56 19.59
N ALA A 66 9.45 26.14 19.11
CA ALA A 66 9.47 26.88 17.84
C ALA A 66 9.11 25.98 16.65
N PHE A 67 9.54 24.70 16.63
CA PHE A 67 9.10 23.73 15.63
C PHE A 67 7.58 23.53 15.67
N ILE A 68 7.02 23.32 16.87
CA ILE A 68 5.57 23.09 17.01
C ILE A 68 4.77 24.32 16.58
N ASP A 69 5.19 25.52 17.00
CA ASP A 69 4.51 26.78 16.68
C ASP A 69 4.51 27.05 15.18
N ALA A 70 5.59 26.70 14.49
CA ALA A 70 5.72 26.83 13.05
C ALA A 70 4.82 25.82 12.28
N LEU A 71 4.63 24.62 12.82
CA LEU A 71 3.78 23.58 12.22
C LEU A 71 2.28 23.83 12.44
N LEU A 72 1.91 24.40 13.59
CA LEU A 72 0.53 24.47 14.07
C LEU A 72 -0.48 25.07 13.07
N PRO A 73 -0.16 26.13 12.30
CA PRO A 73 -1.06 26.71 11.30
C PRO A 73 -1.34 25.79 10.09
N LEU A 74 -0.47 24.79 9.88
CA LEU A 74 -0.51 23.88 8.73
C LEU A 74 -1.20 22.56 9.03
N LEU A 75 -1.44 22.29 10.32
CA LEU A 75 -1.99 21.02 10.79
C LEU A 75 -3.52 21.03 10.75
N PRO A 76 -4.16 19.87 10.50
CA PRO A 76 -5.60 19.69 10.63
C PRO A 76 -6.09 20.07 12.04
N ALA A 77 -7.39 20.39 12.16
CA ALA A 77 -8.01 20.71 13.45
C ALA A 77 -7.90 19.54 14.45
N GLN A 78 -8.06 18.32 13.96
CA GLN A 78 -7.83 17.07 14.68
C GLN A 78 -7.22 16.04 13.75
N ALA A 79 -6.24 15.27 14.21
CA ALA A 79 -5.59 14.22 13.44
C ALA A 79 -5.02 13.10 14.33
N ILE A 80 -4.72 11.98 13.69
CA ILE A 80 -3.78 10.98 14.17
C ILE A 80 -2.39 11.46 13.78
N TYR A 81 -1.44 11.44 14.71
CA TYR A 81 -0.07 11.82 14.45
C TYR A 81 0.83 10.58 14.48
N CYS A 82 1.56 10.36 13.41
CA CYS A 82 2.59 9.33 13.33
C CYS A 82 3.95 10.01 13.09
N GLY A 83 4.86 9.86 14.05
CA GLY A 83 6.19 10.46 13.99
C GLY A 83 7.29 9.42 14.11
N TRP A 84 8.27 9.50 13.24
CA TRP A 84 9.47 8.68 13.29
C TRP A 84 10.62 9.43 13.97
N SER A 85 11.28 8.79 14.96
CA SER A 85 12.46 9.31 15.62
C SER A 85 12.23 10.73 16.17
N PHE A 86 12.94 11.73 15.70
CA PHE A 86 12.76 13.15 16.04
C PHE A 86 11.31 13.62 15.82
N GLY A 87 10.68 13.22 14.70
CA GLY A 87 9.28 13.53 14.42
C GLY A 87 8.33 12.97 15.47
N GLY A 88 8.61 11.81 16.05
CA GLY A 88 7.84 11.24 17.16
C GLY A 88 8.02 12.00 18.47
N MET A 89 9.23 12.51 18.73
CA MET A 89 9.47 13.37 19.90
C MET A 89 8.72 14.71 19.78
N LEU A 90 8.70 15.32 18.59
CA LEU A 90 7.93 16.53 18.32
C LEU A 90 6.42 16.26 18.39
N ALA A 91 5.92 15.15 17.83
CA ALA A 91 4.51 14.77 17.92
C ALA A 91 4.06 14.56 19.37
N THR A 92 4.90 13.96 20.22
CA THR A 92 4.65 13.82 21.67
C THR A 92 4.50 15.19 22.34
N ARG A 93 5.38 16.11 22.04
CA ARG A 93 5.35 17.46 22.58
C ARG A 93 4.11 18.23 22.11
N LEU A 94 3.76 18.10 20.83
CA LEU A 94 2.53 18.67 20.27
C LEU A 94 1.29 18.11 20.99
N ALA A 95 1.22 16.80 21.20
CA ALA A 95 0.10 16.17 21.89
C ALA A 95 -0.05 16.64 23.34
N ALA A 96 1.05 16.93 24.02
CA ALA A 96 1.02 17.49 25.36
C ALA A 96 0.58 18.97 25.43
N ARG A 97 0.95 19.77 24.42
CA ARG A 97 0.58 21.20 24.34
C ARG A 97 -0.83 21.43 23.78
N PHE A 98 -1.29 20.58 22.87
CA PHE A 98 -2.55 20.72 22.13
C PHE A 98 -3.33 19.39 22.10
N PRO A 99 -3.73 18.87 23.27
CA PRO A 99 -4.38 17.55 23.38
C PRO A 99 -5.67 17.44 22.57
N GLU A 100 -6.39 18.55 22.38
CA GLU A 100 -7.63 18.59 21.59
C GLU A 100 -7.41 18.33 20.08
N ARG A 101 -6.17 18.46 19.59
CA ARG A 101 -5.82 18.23 18.19
C ARG A 101 -5.39 16.79 17.90
N VAL A 102 -5.13 15.97 18.93
CA VAL A 102 -4.53 14.64 18.76
C VAL A 102 -5.52 13.55 19.11
N GLN A 103 -6.01 12.85 18.10
CA GLN A 103 -6.91 11.71 18.27
C GLN A 103 -6.17 10.44 18.72
N ALA A 104 -4.96 10.23 18.20
CA ALA A 104 -4.03 9.19 18.63
C ALA A 104 -2.60 9.59 18.26
N LEU A 105 -1.64 9.10 19.03
CA LEU A 105 -0.20 9.32 18.82
C LEU A 105 0.50 7.99 18.53
N ILE A 106 1.27 7.95 17.44
CA ILE A 106 2.05 6.78 17.01
C ILE A 106 3.50 7.21 16.90
N CYS A 107 4.38 6.64 17.70
CA CYS A 107 5.81 6.95 17.73
C CYS A 107 6.61 5.74 17.25
N LEU A 108 7.38 5.92 16.18
CA LEU A 108 8.23 4.91 15.58
C LEU A 108 9.68 5.21 15.90
N ALA A 109 10.41 4.25 16.49
CA ALA A 109 11.82 4.41 16.85
C ALA A 109 12.09 5.77 17.54
N SER A 110 11.24 6.17 18.49
CA SER A 110 11.27 7.47 19.16
C SER A 110 11.36 7.30 20.67
N ASN A 111 12.16 8.14 21.35
CA ASN A 111 12.43 8.03 22.78
C ASN A 111 11.85 9.21 23.58
N ALA A 112 11.76 9.07 24.87
CA ALA A 112 11.36 10.15 25.80
C ALA A 112 12.42 11.27 25.89
N VAL A 113 13.68 10.88 25.91
CA VAL A 113 14.87 11.74 25.73
C VAL A 113 15.80 11.03 24.75
N PHE A 114 16.55 11.81 23.96
CA PHE A 114 17.47 11.22 22.98
C PHE A 114 18.82 10.85 23.60
N VAL A 115 19.27 11.61 24.57
CA VAL A 115 20.57 11.39 25.26
C VAL A 115 20.33 10.87 26.66
N ALA A 116 21.05 9.81 27.02
CA ALA A 116 20.93 9.16 28.32
C ALA A 116 21.39 10.10 29.47
N ASP A 117 20.65 10.04 30.56
CA ASP A 117 20.99 10.67 31.83
C ASP A 117 20.78 9.70 33.01
N ALA A 118 20.98 10.18 34.24
CA ALA A 118 20.86 9.38 35.45
C ALA A 118 19.45 8.83 35.67
N ASP A 119 18.41 9.49 35.18
CA ASP A 119 17.00 9.09 35.33
C ASP A 119 16.48 8.30 34.13
N TRP A 120 17.18 8.36 32.99
CA TRP A 120 16.80 7.64 31.76
C TRP A 120 18.05 7.08 31.06
N SER A 121 18.49 5.90 31.46
CA SER A 121 19.66 5.23 30.89
C SER A 121 19.37 4.53 29.55
N ALA A 122 18.08 4.37 29.18
CA ALA A 122 17.62 3.69 27.96
C ALA A 122 17.59 4.67 26.75
N ALA A 123 18.69 5.37 26.50
CA ALA A 123 18.88 6.30 25.41
C ALA A 123 20.34 6.26 24.91
N MET A 124 20.69 7.07 23.93
CA MET A 124 22.07 7.16 23.41
C MET A 124 23.02 7.62 24.51
N PRO A 125 24.14 6.94 24.76
CA PRO A 125 25.12 7.39 25.73
C PRO A 125 25.63 8.81 25.44
N SER A 126 25.76 9.65 26.47
CA SER A 126 26.16 11.06 26.33
C SER A 126 27.49 11.22 25.57
N GLN A 127 28.49 10.38 25.85
CA GLN A 127 29.77 10.41 25.16
C GLN A 127 29.66 10.11 23.67
N ASP A 128 28.80 9.17 23.28
CA ASP A 128 28.57 8.79 21.88
C ASP A 128 27.87 9.95 21.15
N PHE A 129 26.87 10.55 21.80
CA PHE A 129 26.19 11.72 21.24
C PHE A 129 27.13 12.92 21.07
N GLU A 130 27.98 13.24 22.06
CA GLU A 130 28.96 14.33 21.95
C GLU A 130 29.97 14.08 20.82
N HIS A 131 30.43 12.82 20.67
CA HIS A 131 31.32 12.49 19.57
C HIS A 131 30.62 12.65 18.21
N PHE A 132 29.41 12.17 18.11
CA PHE A 132 28.60 12.28 16.90
C PHE A 132 28.29 13.74 16.56
N SER A 133 27.86 14.56 17.53
CA SER A 133 27.55 15.97 17.36
C SER A 133 28.77 16.77 16.88
N ARG A 134 29.96 16.51 17.48
CA ARG A 134 31.23 17.09 17.01
C ARG A 134 31.59 16.67 15.58
N LEU A 135 31.32 15.43 15.22
CA LEU A 135 31.54 14.95 13.84
C LEU A 135 30.64 15.68 12.85
N VAL A 136 29.35 15.82 13.17
CA VAL A 136 28.39 16.55 12.32
C VAL A 136 28.79 18.02 12.16
N ALA A 137 29.18 18.71 13.26
CA ALA A 137 29.56 20.11 13.22
C ALA A 137 30.84 20.37 12.39
N ASN A 138 31.84 19.49 12.52
CA ASN A 138 33.16 19.71 11.87
C ASN A 138 33.24 19.07 10.48
N LYS A 139 32.49 17.98 10.21
CA LYS A 139 32.53 17.21 8.97
C LYS A 139 31.11 16.72 8.62
N PRO A 140 30.16 17.59 8.20
CA PRO A 140 28.75 17.25 8.03
C PRO A 140 28.51 16.00 7.18
N ARG A 141 29.19 15.86 6.04
CA ARG A 141 29.06 14.67 5.18
C ARG A 141 29.50 13.37 5.86
N ALA A 142 30.55 13.41 6.67
CA ALA A 142 31.00 12.23 7.43
C ALA A 142 30.01 11.92 8.57
N GLY A 143 29.43 12.96 9.19
CA GLY A 143 28.36 12.82 10.18
C GLY A 143 27.12 12.14 9.58
N LEU A 144 26.65 12.57 8.41
CA LEU A 144 25.51 11.97 7.71
C LEU A 144 25.77 10.50 7.34
N ARG A 145 26.95 10.17 6.80
CA ARG A 145 27.32 8.77 6.53
C ARG A 145 27.34 7.92 7.80
N ARG A 146 27.85 8.46 8.91
CA ARG A 146 27.82 7.75 10.20
C ARG A 146 26.40 7.54 10.69
N PHE A 147 25.52 8.53 10.51
CA PHE A 147 24.11 8.43 10.88
C PHE A 147 23.39 7.35 10.06
N GLU A 148 23.58 7.34 8.75
CA GLU A 148 23.04 6.28 7.87
C GLU A 148 23.46 4.88 8.32
N LEU A 149 24.76 4.71 8.63
CA LEU A 149 25.26 3.43 9.14
C LEU A 149 24.61 3.02 10.47
N LEU A 150 24.35 3.97 11.38
CA LEU A 150 23.66 3.70 12.63
C LEU A 150 22.20 3.32 12.44
N GLN A 151 21.51 3.98 11.48
CA GLN A 151 20.12 3.62 11.15
C GLN A 151 19.96 2.20 10.59
N LEU A 152 20.97 1.71 9.88
CA LEU A 152 20.99 0.38 9.25
C LEU A 152 21.62 -0.70 10.12
N HIS A 153 22.30 -0.32 11.21
CA HIS A 153 23.07 -1.25 12.06
C HIS A 153 22.14 -2.28 12.70
N GLY A 154 22.52 -3.55 12.63
CA GLY A 154 21.80 -4.67 13.24
C GLY A 154 20.53 -5.11 12.49
N ASP A 155 20.03 -4.33 11.54
CA ASP A 155 18.81 -4.68 10.81
C ASP A 155 19.04 -5.85 9.85
N SER A 156 18.21 -6.88 9.95
CA SER A 156 18.27 -8.06 9.09
C SER A 156 18.08 -7.78 7.59
N LEU A 157 17.49 -6.62 7.25
CA LEU A 157 17.23 -6.17 5.87
C LEU A 157 18.06 -4.92 5.49
N ALA A 158 19.18 -4.66 6.16
CA ALA A 158 20.01 -3.48 5.97
C ALA A 158 20.38 -3.18 4.50
N GLN A 159 20.62 -4.21 3.67
CA GLN A 159 20.94 -4.03 2.24
C GLN A 159 19.74 -3.51 1.43
N LEU A 160 18.54 -4.04 1.70
CA LEU A 160 17.29 -3.60 1.08
C LEU A 160 16.99 -2.15 1.47
N LEU A 161 17.07 -1.86 2.77
CA LEU A 161 16.84 -0.51 3.32
C LEU A 161 17.79 0.54 2.74
N ARG A 162 19.06 0.18 2.55
CA ARG A 162 20.02 1.09 1.89
C ARG A 162 19.61 1.41 0.47
N ALA A 163 19.23 0.42 -0.33
CA ALA A 163 18.79 0.62 -1.71
C ALA A 163 17.52 1.50 -1.78
N GLN A 164 16.60 1.34 -0.83
CA GLN A 164 15.41 2.17 -0.73
C GLN A 164 15.76 3.61 -0.34
N LEU A 165 16.63 3.83 0.65
CA LEU A 165 17.08 5.16 1.04
C LEU A 165 17.74 5.92 -0.12
N GLU A 166 18.58 5.26 -0.91
CA GLU A 166 19.20 5.88 -2.09
C GLU A 166 18.18 6.38 -3.13
N GLN A 167 17.00 5.76 -3.19
CA GLN A 167 15.94 6.14 -4.12
C GLN A 167 15.03 7.26 -3.62
N ILE A 168 14.81 7.37 -2.31
CA ILE A 168 13.81 8.25 -1.72
C ILE A 168 14.38 9.48 -1.02
N SER A 169 15.65 9.47 -0.60
CA SER A 169 16.22 10.54 0.21
C SER A 169 16.63 11.77 -0.61
N ILE A 170 16.24 12.95 -0.13
CA ILE A 170 16.80 14.23 -0.58
C ILE A 170 18.05 14.52 0.27
N GLU A 171 19.12 15.07 -0.34
CA GLU A 171 20.34 15.40 0.40
C GLU A 171 20.04 16.46 1.47
N PRO A 172 20.31 16.20 2.77
CA PRO A 172 20.00 17.14 3.84
C PRO A 172 20.80 18.42 3.75
N ARG A 173 20.20 19.56 4.12
CA ARG A 173 20.88 20.84 4.19
C ARG A 173 21.91 20.84 5.33
N GLN A 174 23.20 20.83 4.97
CA GLN A 174 24.29 20.63 5.92
C GLN A 174 24.40 21.74 6.96
N GLU A 175 24.03 22.98 6.60
CA GLU A 175 24.05 24.14 7.48
C GLU A 175 23.11 24.05 8.68
N HIS A 176 22.06 23.24 8.61
CA HIS A 176 21.05 23.13 9.67
C HIS A 176 21.15 21.86 10.51
N LEU A 177 22.08 20.95 10.18
CA LEU A 177 22.21 19.68 10.89
C LEU A 177 22.52 19.86 12.38
N SER A 178 23.40 20.78 12.73
CA SER A 178 23.80 21.01 14.12
C SER A 178 22.68 21.61 14.97
N SER A 179 21.88 22.54 14.44
CA SER A 179 20.74 23.11 15.16
C SER A 179 19.66 22.06 15.41
N GLY A 180 19.35 21.24 14.41
CA GLY A 180 18.43 20.11 14.57
C GLY A 180 18.90 19.08 15.59
N LEU A 181 20.21 18.79 15.68
CA LEU A 181 20.77 17.93 16.74
C LEU A 181 20.66 18.57 18.13
N SER A 182 20.87 19.89 18.24
CA SER A 182 20.70 20.62 19.49
C SER A 182 19.25 20.57 19.95
N CYS A 183 18.30 20.74 19.02
CA CYS A 183 16.87 20.56 19.30
C CYS A 183 16.57 19.14 19.80
N LEU A 184 17.05 18.11 19.11
CA LEU A 184 16.86 16.71 19.47
C LEU A 184 17.40 16.41 20.89
N GLN A 185 18.57 16.94 21.23
CA GLN A 185 19.18 16.82 22.56
C GLN A 185 18.35 17.53 23.64
N GLY A 186 17.74 18.67 23.30
CA GLY A 186 16.98 19.52 24.25
C GLY A 186 15.60 19.00 24.58
N ILE A 187 15.07 18.01 23.82
CA ILE A 187 13.74 17.47 24.09
C ILE A 187 13.76 16.53 25.28
N ASP A 188 12.96 16.88 26.29
CA ASP A 188 12.60 15.99 27.40
C ASP A 188 11.07 15.82 27.45
N ASN A 189 10.61 14.67 27.03
CA ASN A 189 9.20 14.32 26.98
C ASN A 189 8.74 13.45 28.15
N ARG A 190 9.56 13.15 29.15
CA ARG A 190 9.25 12.25 30.25
C ARG A 190 7.99 12.66 31.01
N GLN A 191 7.84 13.93 31.32
CA GLN A 191 6.65 14.44 32.00
C GLN A 191 5.45 14.55 31.05
N ALA A 192 5.71 14.94 29.79
CA ALA A 192 4.69 15.05 28.76
C ALA A 192 3.99 13.71 28.52
N LEU A 193 4.75 12.65 28.32
CA LEU A 193 4.24 11.28 28.11
C LEU A 193 3.32 10.81 29.26
N GLY A 194 3.67 11.12 30.50
CA GLY A 194 2.84 10.77 31.67
C GLY A 194 1.52 11.54 31.77
N LYS A 195 1.32 12.59 30.97
CA LYS A 195 0.13 13.47 30.99
C LYS A 195 -0.71 13.36 29.71
N LEU A 196 -0.31 12.52 28.74
CA LEU A 196 -1.08 12.35 27.52
C LEU A 196 -2.42 11.67 27.80
N HIS A 197 -3.48 12.18 27.19
CA HIS A 197 -4.84 11.64 27.31
C HIS A 197 -5.28 10.90 26.05
N CYS A 198 -4.59 11.10 24.92
CA CYS A 198 -4.85 10.35 23.69
C CYS A 198 -4.27 8.93 23.77
N PRO A 199 -4.83 7.96 23.04
CA PRO A 199 -4.21 6.66 22.85
C PRO A 199 -2.82 6.79 22.24
N CYS A 200 -1.83 6.06 22.80
CA CYS A 200 -0.44 6.12 22.36
C CYS A 200 0.08 4.73 21.99
N LEU A 201 0.70 4.63 20.82
CA LEU A 201 1.45 3.45 20.35
C LEU A 201 2.92 3.83 20.17
N HIS A 202 3.82 3.08 20.82
CA HIS A 202 5.27 3.20 20.65
C HIS A 202 5.80 1.90 20.05
N VAL A 203 6.50 2.01 18.91
CA VAL A 203 7.08 0.88 18.19
C VAL A 203 8.59 1.04 18.12
N PHE A 204 9.33 0.01 18.57
CA PHE A 204 10.79 0.00 18.64
C PHE A 204 11.36 -1.14 17.80
N GLY A 205 12.52 -0.92 17.17
CA GLY A 205 13.31 -1.98 16.59
C GLY A 205 14.17 -2.66 17.67
N GLU A 206 14.24 -3.99 17.67
CA GLU A 206 15.05 -4.74 18.65
C GLU A 206 16.55 -4.44 18.52
N GLU A 207 17.02 -4.20 17.29
CA GLU A 207 18.43 -3.95 16.95
C GLU A 207 18.72 -2.46 16.66
N ASP A 208 17.85 -1.54 17.13
CA ASP A 208 18.02 -0.11 16.88
C ASP A 208 19.23 0.45 17.64
N ALA A 209 20.24 0.93 16.90
CA ALA A 209 21.46 1.49 17.44
C ALA A 209 21.34 2.98 17.86
N LEU A 210 20.25 3.67 17.50
CA LEU A 210 19.98 5.07 17.85
C LEU A 210 19.03 5.19 19.04
N VAL A 211 17.99 4.33 19.07
CA VAL A 211 17.01 4.24 20.15
C VAL A 211 17.06 2.80 20.71
N PRO A 212 17.82 2.56 21.77
CA PRO A 212 18.05 1.20 22.28
C PRO A 212 16.73 0.48 22.63
N ALA A 213 16.65 -0.84 22.35
CA ALA A 213 15.47 -1.67 22.68
C ALA A 213 15.07 -1.61 24.16
N ALA A 214 16.01 -1.30 25.05
CA ALA A 214 15.75 -1.06 26.47
C ALA A 214 14.71 0.07 26.72
N ALA A 215 14.58 1.01 25.78
CA ALA A 215 13.57 2.06 25.83
C ALA A 215 12.15 1.47 25.84
N ALA A 216 11.87 0.39 25.11
CA ALA A 216 10.57 -0.27 25.09
C ALA A 216 10.15 -0.75 26.50
N ALA A 217 11.06 -1.40 27.23
CA ALA A 217 10.81 -1.85 28.60
C ALA A 217 10.59 -0.67 29.57
N GLU A 218 11.35 0.41 29.38
CA GLU A 218 11.21 1.61 30.22
C GLU A 218 9.89 2.35 29.94
N PHE A 219 9.45 2.44 28.68
CA PHE A 219 8.13 2.95 28.31
C PHE A 219 6.99 2.13 28.91
N ALA A 220 7.01 0.81 28.75
CA ALA A 220 6.01 -0.08 29.32
C ALA A 220 5.92 0.04 30.86
N ARG A 221 7.06 0.23 31.51
CA ARG A 221 7.15 0.40 32.96
C ARG A 221 6.63 1.76 33.44
N ARG A 222 7.02 2.88 32.78
CA ARG A 222 6.68 4.24 33.21
C ARG A 222 5.31 4.70 32.72
N TYR A 223 4.87 4.22 31.57
CA TYR A 223 3.63 4.65 30.91
C TYR A 223 2.71 3.45 30.61
N PRO A 224 2.17 2.77 31.64
CA PRO A 224 1.41 1.52 31.48
C PRO A 224 0.09 1.69 30.70
N ALA A 225 -0.38 2.92 30.50
CA ALA A 225 -1.53 3.22 29.66
C ALA A 225 -1.20 3.26 28.16
N HIS A 226 0.08 3.28 27.80
CA HIS A 226 0.53 3.30 26.43
C HIS A 226 0.73 1.88 25.88
N THR A 227 0.43 1.68 24.61
CA THR A 227 0.76 0.44 23.92
C THR A 227 2.21 0.49 23.45
N VAL A 228 2.99 -0.56 23.78
CA VAL A 228 4.39 -0.67 23.39
C VAL A 228 4.59 -1.96 22.60
N GLN A 229 5.27 -1.87 21.47
CA GLN A 229 5.60 -2.99 20.57
C GLN A 229 7.10 -2.97 20.25
N THR A 230 7.68 -4.15 20.08
CA THR A 230 9.07 -4.31 19.62
C THR A 230 9.08 -5.23 18.40
N ILE A 231 9.77 -4.81 17.34
CA ILE A 231 9.89 -5.57 16.09
C ILE A 231 11.24 -6.33 16.15
N PRO A 232 11.20 -7.66 16.15
CA PRO A 232 12.41 -8.48 16.30
C PRO A 232 13.33 -8.38 15.09
N SER A 233 14.65 -8.38 15.33
CA SER A 233 15.71 -8.36 14.32
C SER A 233 15.65 -7.13 13.36
N ARG A 234 15.07 -6.01 13.81
CA ARG A 234 14.92 -4.79 13.03
C ARG A 234 15.59 -3.60 13.71
N GLY A 235 16.14 -2.69 12.88
CA GLY A 235 16.81 -1.46 13.30
C GLY A 235 15.89 -0.23 13.29
N HIS A 236 16.49 0.96 13.14
CA HIS A 236 15.83 2.26 13.22
C HIS A 236 14.81 2.54 12.10
N LEU A 237 14.94 1.86 10.96
CA LEU A 237 14.15 2.05 9.74
C LEU A 237 13.16 0.88 9.49
N PHE A 238 12.77 0.15 10.52
CA PHE A 238 11.93 -1.05 10.39
C PHE A 238 10.67 -0.84 9.56
N PHE A 239 10.08 0.35 9.59
CA PHE A 239 8.86 0.69 8.87
C PHE A 239 9.02 0.80 7.35
N LEU A 240 10.26 0.91 6.83
CA LEU A 240 10.53 0.95 5.39
C LEU A 240 10.65 -0.43 4.76
N ALA A 241 11.13 -1.42 5.49
CA ALA A 241 11.56 -2.68 4.90
C ALA A 241 10.41 -3.63 4.53
N ASP A 242 9.26 -3.48 5.17
CA ASP A 242 8.05 -4.22 4.85
C ASP A 242 6.85 -3.27 4.94
N GLU A 243 6.48 -2.71 3.79
CA GLU A 243 5.40 -1.75 3.66
C GLU A 243 4.08 -2.32 4.21
N GLY A 244 3.86 -3.64 4.04
CA GLY A 244 2.64 -4.30 4.48
C GLY A 244 2.53 -4.42 5.99
N ASP A 245 3.60 -4.82 6.67
CA ASP A 245 3.56 -5.10 8.12
C ASP A 245 3.39 -3.83 8.96
N PHE A 246 4.10 -2.75 8.62
CA PHE A 246 3.95 -1.46 9.31
C PHE A 246 2.55 -0.88 9.11
N CYS A 247 2.08 -0.78 7.86
CA CYS A 247 0.75 -0.25 7.55
C CYS A 247 -0.35 -1.10 8.20
N ALA A 248 -0.22 -2.43 8.19
CA ALA A 248 -1.17 -3.33 8.85
C ALA A 248 -1.21 -3.12 10.37
N SER A 249 -0.05 -2.94 11.01
CA SER A 249 0.04 -2.67 12.46
C SER A 249 -0.59 -1.32 12.82
N LEU A 250 -0.29 -0.26 12.06
CA LEU A 250 -0.88 1.07 12.24
C LEU A 250 -2.39 1.03 12.07
N LEU A 251 -2.86 0.43 10.98
CA LEU A 251 -4.30 0.29 10.70
C LEU A 251 -5.01 -0.55 11.76
N SER A 252 -4.41 -1.67 12.20
CA SER A 252 -4.95 -2.51 13.26
C SER A 252 -5.12 -1.72 14.56
N TYR A 253 -4.11 -0.92 14.92
CA TYR A 253 -4.19 -0.06 16.10
C TYR A 253 -5.30 0.98 15.97
N CYS A 254 -5.36 1.72 14.87
CA CYS A 254 -6.39 2.73 14.63
C CYS A 254 -7.81 2.14 14.61
N ARG A 255 -7.98 0.92 14.07
CA ARG A 255 -9.25 0.19 14.10
C ARG A 255 -9.66 -0.22 15.51
N SER A 256 -8.71 -0.69 16.33
CA SER A 256 -8.99 -1.03 17.73
C SER A 256 -9.50 0.15 18.56
N LEU A 257 -9.18 1.36 18.11
CA LEU A 257 -9.64 2.63 18.70
C LEU A 257 -10.94 3.16 18.07
N GLY A 258 -11.48 2.49 17.04
CA GLY A 258 -12.66 2.96 16.30
C GLY A 258 -12.39 4.21 15.43
N LEU A 259 -11.13 4.57 15.18
CA LEU A 259 -10.73 5.72 14.37
C LEU A 259 -10.81 5.44 12.87
N VAL A 260 -10.70 4.18 12.47
CA VAL A 260 -10.82 3.71 11.09
C VAL A 260 -11.91 2.65 11.03
N ALA A 261 -12.86 2.82 10.12
CA ALA A 261 -13.97 1.89 9.93
C ALA A 261 -13.56 0.65 9.12
N GLY A 262 -14.17 -0.50 9.43
CA GLY A 262 -14.17 -1.70 8.60
C GLY A 262 -13.43 -2.90 9.18
N ASP A 263 -13.90 -4.10 8.79
CA ASP A 263 -13.22 -5.37 9.06
C ASP A 263 -11.88 -5.43 8.32
N VAL A 264 -10.94 -6.19 8.87
CA VAL A 264 -9.65 -6.47 8.21
C VAL A 264 -9.96 -7.21 6.90
N PRO A 265 -9.81 -6.61 5.71
CA PRO A 265 -9.87 -7.39 4.50
C PRO A 265 -8.74 -8.42 4.56
N VAL A 266 -8.98 -9.62 4.07
CA VAL A 266 -7.93 -10.59 3.83
C VAL A 266 -7.04 -10.01 2.73
N LEU A 267 -5.90 -9.42 3.11
CA LEU A 267 -5.03 -8.70 2.18
C LEU A 267 -4.50 -9.64 1.09
N LEU A 268 -4.79 -9.31 -0.16
CA LEU A 268 -4.17 -9.93 -1.32
C LEU A 268 -2.71 -9.43 -1.42
N ASN A 269 -1.75 -10.32 -1.33
CA ASN A 269 -0.36 -9.92 -1.49
C ASN A 269 -0.03 -9.69 -2.98
N LYS A 270 0.13 -8.44 -3.39
CA LYS A 270 0.45 -8.05 -4.79
C LYS A 270 1.69 -8.76 -5.33
N SER A 271 2.73 -8.95 -4.51
CA SER A 271 3.93 -9.69 -4.89
C SER A 271 3.63 -11.18 -5.15
N ASP A 272 2.77 -11.80 -4.33
CA ASP A 272 2.33 -13.19 -4.54
C ASP A 272 1.49 -13.32 -5.81
N ILE A 273 0.60 -12.36 -6.08
CA ILE A 273 -0.20 -12.30 -7.31
C ILE A 273 0.73 -12.21 -8.52
N GLY A 274 1.63 -11.20 -8.57
CA GLY A 274 2.56 -11.01 -9.67
C GLY A 274 3.45 -12.23 -9.91
N ARG A 275 3.93 -12.90 -8.85
CA ARG A 275 4.71 -14.14 -8.96
C ARG A 275 3.86 -15.31 -9.48
N SER A 276 2.60 -15.42 -9.04
CA SER A 276 1.70 -16.50 -9.47
C SER A 276 1.42 -16.42 -10.97
N PHE A 277 1.01 -15.25 -11.44
CA PHE A 277 0.76 -15.01 -12.86
C PHE A 277 2.04 -15.10 -13.71
N SER A 278 3.18 -14.61 -13.21
CA SER A 278 4.47 -14.75 -13.91
C SER A 278 4.86 -16.21 -14.12
N ARG A 279 4.61 -17.10 -13.17
CA ARG A 279 4.86 -18.54 -13.31
C ARG A 279 3.89 -19.23 -14.26
N ALA A 280 2.64 -18.76 -14.31
CA ALA A 280 1.61 -19.31 -15.17
C ALA A 280 1.68 -18.82 -16.62
N ALA A 281 2.50 -17.81 -16.93
CA ALA A 281 2.50 -17.12 -18.21
C ALA A 281 2.64 -18.06 -19.43
N GLU A 282 3.44 -19.14 -19.33
CA GLU A 282 3.62 -20.12 -20.40
C GLU A 282 2.41 -21.02 -20.61
N SER A 283 1.69 -21.39 -19.53
CA SER A 283 0.52 -22.28 -19.57
C SER A 283 -0.80 -21.53 -19.75
N TYR A 284 -0.79 -20.21 -19.54
CA TYR A 284 -1.97 -19.36 -19.44
C TYR A 284 -2.88 -19.48 -20.66
N ASP A 285 -2.35 -19.30 -21.86
CA ASP A 285 -3.16 -19.29 -23.09
C ASP A 285 -3.83 -20.64 -23.39
N GLY A 286 -3.23 -21.74 -22.96
CA GLY A 286 -3.80 -23.07 -23.10
C GLY A 286 -5.05 -23.30 -22.22
N ALA A 287 -5.17 -22.51 -21.12
CA ALA A 287 -6.24 -22.65 -20.12
C ALA A 287 -7.21 -21.45 -20.10
N ALA A 288 -6.91 -20.34 -20.80
CA ALA A 288 -7.62 -19.06 -20.69
C ALA A 288 -8.86 -18.96 -21.61
N LEU A 289 -9.70 -20.01 -21.70
CA LEU A 289 -10.87 -19.98 -22.57
C LEU A 289 -11.91 -18.94 -22.11
N LEU A 290 -12.21 -18.90 -20.82
CA LEU A 290 -13.13 -17.92 -20.25
C LEU A 290 -12.61 -16.50 -20.48
N GLN A 291 -11.34 -16.26 -20.20
CA GLN A 291 -10.72 -14.95 -20.33
C GLN A 291 -10.81 -14.40 -21.76
N ARG A 292 -10.58 -15.25 -22.76
CA ARG A 292 -10.75 -14.87 -24.17
C ARG A 292 -12.19 -14.52 -24.52
N ARG A 293 -13.18 -15.32 -24.10
CA ARG A 293 -14.59 -15.02 -24.32
C ARG A 293 -15.01 -13.69 -23.71
N VAL A 294 -14.53 -13.43 -22.49
CA VAL A 294 -14.81 -12.17 -21.78
C VAL A 294 -14.17 -10.99 -22.50
N ALA A 295 -12.91 -11.12 -22.92
CA ALA A 295 -12.22 -10.07 -23.65
C ALA A 295 -12.87 -9.76 -25.01
N ASP A 296 -13.28 -10.79 -25.76
CA ASP A 296 -13.96 -10.63 -27.05
C ASP A 296 -15.32 -9.92 -26.86
N ARG A 297 -16.10 -10.32 -25.84
CA ARG A 297 -17.36 -9.63 -25.51
C ARG A 297 -17.12 -8.19 -25.08
N LEU A 298 -16.12 -7.94 -24.21
CA LEU A 298 -15.79 -6.58 -23.77
C LEU A 298 -15.36 -5.70 -24.95
N ALA A 299 -14.59 -6.24 -25.90
CA ALA A 299 -14.23 -5.52 -27.12
C ALA A 299 -15.44 -5.11 -27.97
N GLY A 300 -16.57 -5.81 -27.85
CA GLY A 300 -17.84 -5.43 -28.48
C GLY A 300 -18.48 -4.15 -27.92
N TYR A 301 -18.10 -3.70 -26.72
CA TYR A 301 -18.53 -2.43 -26.13
C TYR A 301 -17.66 -1.24 -26.55
N LEU A 302 -16.54 -1.48 -27.26
CA LEU A 302 -15.75 -0.42 -27.86
C LEU A 302 -16.40 0.03 -29.18
N PRO A 303 -16.34 1.32 -29.52
CA PRO A 303 -16.71 1.78 -30.86
C PRO A 303 -15.77 1.19 -31.92
N ASP A 304 -16.19 1.19 -33.18
CA ASP A 304 -15.36 0.70 -34.31
C ASP A 304 -14.05 1.46 -34.43
N ARG A 305 -14.01 2.70 -33.95
CA ARG A 305 -12.82 3.55 -33.90
C ARG A 305 -12.69 4.19 -32.54
N VAL A 306 -11.53 4.03 -31.94
CA VAL A 306 -11.16 4.60 -30.63
C VAL A 306 -10.04 5.61 -30.78
N GLY A 307 -10.15 6.71 -30.04
CA GLY A 307 -9.05 7.66 -29.90
C GLY A 307 -7.90 7.05 -29.08
N GLY A 308 -6.72 7.60 -29.24
CA GLY A 308 -5.53 7.20 -28.49
C GLY A 308 -4.92 8.37 -27.73
N PRO A 309 -4.08 8.08 -26.75
CA PRO A 309 -3.51 6.78 -26.32
C PRO A 309 -4.52 5.76 -25.80
N VAL A 310 -4.28 4.48 -26.11
CA VAL A 310 -5.08 3.37 -25.60
C VAL A 310 -4.26 2.58 -24.57
N LEU A 311 -4.88 2.26 -23.43
CA LEU A 311 -4.29 1.47 -22.36
C LEU A 311 -5.01 0.12 -22.26
N ASP A 312 -4.27 -1.00 -22.36
CA ASP A 312 -4.72 -2.34 -21.94
C ASP A 312 -4.20 -2.61 -20.53
N LEU A 313 -5.09 -2.48 -19.53
CA LEU A 313 -4.78 -2.60 -18.10
C LEU A 313 -5.03 -4.03 -17.61
N GLY A 314 -3.98 -4.71 -17.16
CA GLY A 314 -3.97 -6.14 -16.88
C GLY A 314 -3.94 -6.94 -18.19
N CYS A 315 -3.05 -6.58 -19.10
CA CYS A 315 -3.01 -7.13 -20.47
C CYS A 315 -2.70 -8.63 -20.54
N GLY A 316 -2.19 -9.24 -19.45
CA GLY A 316 -1.79 -10.63 -19.41
C GLY A 316 -0.77 -10.97 -20.51
N THR A 317 -1.06 -12.04 -21.27
CA THR A 317 -0.23 -12.46 -22.42
C THR A 317 -0.47 -11.64 -23.70
N GLY A 318 -1.30 -10.57 -23.63
CA GLY A 318 -1.54 -9.63 -24.73
C GLY A 318 -2.65 -10.03 -25.70
N TYR A 319 -3.56 -10.93 -25.32
CA TYR A 319 -4.61 -11.43 -26.20
C TYR A 319 -5.45 -10.32 -26.85
N SER A 320 -5.77 -9.26 -26.10
CA SER A 320 -6.61 -8.14 -26.58
C SER A 320 -5.88 -7.15 -27.50
N LEU A 321 -4.56 -7.11 -27.48
CA LEU A 321 -3.76 -6.09 -28.17
C LEU A 321 -4.04 -5.96 -29.69
N PRO A 322 -4.14 -7.06 -30.49
CA PRO A 322 -4.46 -6.94 -31.91
C PRO A 322 -5.86 -6.36 -32.17
N ALA A 323 -6.85 -6.72 -31.33
CA ALA A 323 -8.21 -6.21 -31.45
C ALA A 323 -8.30 -4.71 -31.09
N LEU A 324 -7.53 -4.25 -30.11
CA LEU A 324 -7.40 -2.85 -29.76
C LEU A 324 -6.71 -2.05 -30.85
N GLN A 325 -5.53 -2.53 -31.34
CA GLN A 325 -4.77 -1.88 -32.39
C GLN A 325 -5.62 -1.67 -33.66
N SER A 326 -6.42 -2.68 -34.05
CA SER A 326 -7.26 -2.61 -35.26
C SER A 326 -8.33 -1.50 -35.22
N ARG A 327 -8.71 -1.04 -34.03
CA ARG A 327 -9.71 0.02 -33.82
C ARG A 327 -9.11 1.39 -33.54
N MET A 328 -7.81 1.48 -33.26
CA MET A 328 -7.15 2.73 -32.91
C MET A 328 -7.05 3.70 -34.09
N GLN A 329 -7.30 4.96 -33.81
CA GLN A 329 -7.09 6.06 -34.77
C GLN A 329 -5.70 6.71 -34.61
N SER A 330 -5.12 6.64 -33.40
CA SER A 330 -3.83 7.23 -33.10
C SER A 330 -3.09 6.43 -32.01
N LYS A 331 -1.77 6.45 -32.06
CA LYS A 331 -0.84 5.83 -31.10
C LYS A 331 -0.65 6.70 -29.85
N PRO A 332 -0.11 6.18 -28.73
CA PRO A 332 0.37 4.81 -28.55
C PRO A 332 -0.69 3.82 -28.03
N LEU A 333 -0.42 2.50 -28.20
CA LEU A 333 -1.03 1.40 -27.44
C LEU A 333 -0.07 0.99 -26.35
N VAL A 334 -0.53 1.09 -25.10
CA VAL A 334 0.23 0.79 -23.88
C VAL A 334 -0.36 -0.46 -23.22
N ALA A 335 0.46 -1.47 -23.00
CA ALA A 335 0.11 -2.69 -22.28
C ALA A 335 0.69 -2.64 -20.87
N VAL A 336 -0.17 -2.71 -19.84
CA VAL A 336 0.24 -2.69 -18.43
C VAL A 336 -0.18 -3.99 -17.76
N ASP A 337 0.74 -4.60 -17.00
CA ASP A 337 0.44 -5.77 -16.15
C ASP A 337 1.32 -5.76 -14.91
N LEU A 338 0.82 -6.29 -13.79
CA LEU A 338 1.56 -6.46 -12.55
C LEU A 338 2.62 -7.57 -12.67
N ALA A 339 2.35 -8.59 -13.50
CA ALA A 339 3.16 -9.78 -13.64
C ALA A 339 4.18 -9.65 -14.78
N GLN A 340 5.45 -9.46 -14.44
CA GLN A 340 6.52 -9.33 -15.44
C GLN A 340 6.62 -10.52 -16.39
N GLY A 341 6.28 -11.74 -15.95
CA GLY A 341 6.24 -12.93 -16.82
C GLY A 341 5.18 -12.83 -17.91
N MET A 342 4.01 -12.27 -17.60
CA MET A 342 2.94 -11.99 -18.58
C MET A 342 3.42 -10.99 -19.63
N LEU A 343 3.99 -9.88 -19.20
CA LEU A 343 4.54 -8.86 -20.11
C LEU A 343 5.62 -9.39 -21.04
N ARG A 344 6.50 -10.28 -20.56
CA ARG A 344 7.51 -10.93 -21.43
C ARG A 344 6.87 -11.75 -22.53
N GLN A 345 5.80 -12.50 -22.22
CA GLN A 345 5.04 -13.26 -23.23
C GLN A 345 4.33 -12.32 -24.21
N ALA A 346 3.67 -11.28 -23.70
CA ALA A 346 3.00 -10.27 -24.53
C ALA A 346 4.00 -9.57 -25.47
N ALA A 347 5.12 -9.08 -24.95
CA ALA A 347 6.15 -8.42 -25.75
C ALA A 347 6.80 -9.35 -26.78
N GLY A 348 7.01 -10.63 -26.42
CA GLY A 348 7.56 -11.62 -27.36
C GLY A 348 6.64 -11.91 -28.55
N ARG A 349 5.32 -11.71 -28.42
CA ARG A 349 4.33 -12.01 -29.46
C ARG A 349 3.82 -10.78 -30.21
N TYR A 350 3.78 -9.63 -29.54
CA TYR A 350 3.05 -8.44 -29.99
C TYR A 350 3.90 -7.16 -29.93
N SER A 351 5.24 -7.29 -30.06
CA SER A 351 6.16 -6.16 -30.10
C SER A 351 5.93 -5.20 -31.27
N ASP A 352 5.27 -5.67 -32.32
CA ASP A 352 4.86 -4.89 -33.50
C ASP A 352 3.41 -4.33 -33.38
N VAL A 353 2.68 -4.74 -32.36
CA VAL A 353 1.28 -4.36 -32.09
C VAL A 353 1.19 -3.27 -31.04
N ALA A 354 1.77 -3.47 -29.85
CA ALA A 354 1.79 -2.47 -28.78
C ALA A 354 3.12 -1.70 -28.78
N ASP A 355 3.00 -0.40 -28.49
CA ASP A 355 4.16 0.52 -28.49
C ASP A 355 4.95 0.43 -27.17
N TYR A 356 4.28 0.11 -26.05
CA TYR A 356 4.90 0.03 -24.72
C TYR A 356 4.34 -1.14 -23.91
N PHE A 357 5.26 -1.82 -23.18
CA PHE A 357 4.95 -2.86 -22.20
C PHE A 357 5.50 -2.41 -20.86
N VAL A 358 4.61 -2.13 -19.90
CA VAL A 358 4.95 -1.47 -18.65
C VAL A 358 4.54 -2.38 -17.48
N CYS A 359 5.48 -2.69 -16.59
CA CYS A 359 5.17 -3.38 -15.35
C CYS A 359 4.66 -2.35 -14.34
N GLY A 360 3.40 -2.50 -13.88
CA GLY A 360 2.77 -1.55 -12.99
C GLY A 360 1.58 -2.12 -12.25
N ASP A 361 1.28 -1.54 -11.09
CA ASP A 361 0.07 -1.81 -10.31
C ASP A 361 -1.08 -0.95 -10.82
N ALA A 362 -2.25 -1.54 -10.99
CA ALA A 362 -3.45 -0.80 -11.39
C ALA A 362 -3.92 0.23 -10.34
N GLU A 363 -3.54 0.03 -9.08
CA GLU A 363 -3.84 0.95 -7.98
C GLU A 363 -2.81 2.07 -7.81
N ASP A 364 -1.70 2.05 -8.60
CA ASP A 364 -0.63 3.07 -8.64
C ASP A 364 0.04 3.03 -10.01
N LEU A 365 -0.64 3.58 -11.01
CA LEU A 365 -0.22 3.49 -12.41
C LEU A 365 0.98 4.40 -12.71
N PRO A 366 2.08 3.88 -13.30
CA PRO A 366 3.23 4.68 -13.68
C PRO A 366 2.97 5.47 -14.99
N LEU A 367 1.84 6.16 -15.03
CA LEU A 367 1.37 6.95 -16.17
C LEU A 367 1.03 8.36 -15.69
N ALA A 368 1.24 9.35 -16.58
CA ALA A 368 0.91 10.73 -16.29
C ALA A 368 -0.61 10.96 -16.21
N ASP A 369 -1.03 12.01 -15.49
CA ASP A 369 -2.40 12.46 -15.45
C ASP A 369 -2.89 12.84 -16.85
N ASN A 370 -4.16 12.55 -17.16
CA ASN A 370 -4.81 12.91 -18.42
C ASN A 370 -4.03 12.45 -19.67
N SER A 371 -3.39 11.28 -19.60
CA SER A 371 -2.54 10.76 -20.67
C SER A 371 -3.23 9.71 -21.55
N VAL A 372 -4.34 9.10 -21.10
CA VAL A 372 -5.05 8.01 -21.75
C VAL A 372 -6.42 8.47 -22.24
N GLU A 373 -6.80 8.16 -23.47
CA GLU A 373 -8.12 8.45 -24.00
C GLU A 373 -9.07 7.26 -23.89
N THR A 374 -8.55 6.04 -24.10
CA THR A 374 -9.33 4.81 -23.98
C THR A 374 -8.60 3.82 -23.09
N LEU A 375 -9.27 3.36 -22.03
CA LEU A 375 -8.81 2.30 -21.14
C LEU A 375 -9.64 1.04 -21.38
N PHE A 376 -8.96 -0.08 -21.57
CA PHE A 376 -9.54 -1.43 -21.67
C PHE A 376 -8.98 -2.28 -20.54
N SER A 377 -9.84 -3.02 -19.82
CA SER A 377 -9.37 -3.93 -18.77
C SER A 377 -10.29 -5.15 -18.66
N SER A 378 -9.73 -6.31 -18.92
CA SER A 378 -10.48 -7.59 -18.90
C SER A 378 -9.97 -8.52 -17.83
N LEU A 379 -10.79 -8.80 -16.82
CA LEU A 379 -10.53 -9.73 -15.72
C LEU A 379 -9.21 -9.43 -14.97
N ALA A 380 -8.94 -8.14 -14.71
CA ALA A 380 -7.80 -7.69 -13.90
C ALA A 380 -8.25 -7.11 -12.55
N LEU A 381 -9.37 -6.37 -12.52
CA LEU A 381 -9.78 -5.58 -11.36
C LEU A 381 -10.11 -6.41 -10.10
N GLN A 382 -10.51 -7.66 -10.26
CA GLN A 382 -10.75 -8.57 -9.13
C GLN A 382 -9.49 -8.90 -8.31
N TRP A 383 -8.32 -8.51 -8.79
CA TRP A 383 -7.03 -8.64 -8.10
C TRP A 383 -6.61 -7.36 -7.38
N CYS A 384 -7.45 -6.32 -7.43
CA CYS A 384 -7.26 -5.06 -6.73
C CYS A 384 -8.08 -5.07 -5.44
N GLU A 385 -7.46 -4.63 -4.34
CA GLU A 385 -8.12 -4.59 -3.03
C GLU A 385 -8.73 -3.22 -2.75
N ASN A 386 -8.07 -2.18 -3.25
CA ASN A 386 -8.46 -0.80 -3.04
C ASN A 386 -9.30 -0.28 -4.21
N LEU A 387 -10.56 -0.69 -4.29
CA LEU A 387 -11.46 -0.25 -5.35
C LEU A 387 -11.56 1.29 -5.49
N PRO A 388 -11.69 2.07 -4.40
CA PRO A 388 -11.62 3.52 -4.50
C PRO A 388 -10.33 4.01 -5.15
N GLY A 389 -9.16 3.51 -4.70
CA GLY A 389 -7.86 3.89 -5.26
C GLY A 389 -7.73 3.53 -6.74
N LEU A 390 -8.18 2.33 -7.10
CA LEU A 390 -8.24 1.90 -8.50
C LEU A 390 -9.08 2.83 -9.38
N MET A 391 -10.28 3.23 -8.92
CA MET A 391 -11.14 4.13 -9.68
C MET A 391 -10.55 5.54 -9.76
N PHE A 392 -9.87 6.02 -8.72
CA PHE A 392 -9.13 7.28 -8.77
C PHE A 392 -7.96 7.23 -9.76
N GLU A 393 -7.20 6.12 -9.81
CA GLU A 393 -6.12 5.97 -10.79
C GLU A 393 -6.65 5.92 -12.23
N ILE A 394 -7.76 5.21 -12.46
CA ILE A 394 -8.44 5.19 -13.75
C ILE A 394 -8.89 6.62 -14.14
N GLU A 395 -9.52 7.34 -13.21
CA GLU A 395 -9.90 8.73 -13.42
C GLU A 395 -8.70 9.62 -13.70
N ARG A 396 -7.64 9.53 -12.89
CA ARG A 396 -6.43 10.33 -13.01
C ARG A 396 -5.77 10.21 -14.38
N VAL A 397 -5.60 8.99 -14.86
CA VAL A 397 -4.92 8.75 -16.14
C VAL A 397 -5.80 9.05 -17.37
N LEU A 398 -7.12 8.93 -17.26
CA LEU A 398 -8.02 9.27 -18.35
C LEU A 398 -8.00 10.77 -18.64
N LYS A 399 -8.03 11.13 -19.92
CA LYS A 399 -8.28 12.50 -20.37
C LYS A 399 -9.71 12.90 -20.06
N PRO A 400 -10.03 14.22 -19.91
CA PRO A 400 -11.41 14.68 -19.92
C PRO A 400 -12.15 14.16 -21.16
N GLY A 401 -13.32 13.55 -20.98
CA GLY A 401 -14.06 12.86 -22.03
C GLY A 401 -13.53 11.48 -22.42
N GLY A 402 -12.45 11.03 -21.80
CA GLY A 402 -11.90 9.68 -22.03
C GLY A 402 -12.77 8.58 -21.45
N HIS A 403 -12.66 7.36 -21.99
CA HIS A 403 -13.54 6.24 -21.68
C HIS A 403 -12.79 5.04 -21.11
N ALA A 404 -13.42 4.33 -20.18
CA ALA A 404 -12.96 3.01 -19.74
C ALA A 404 -13.99 1.93 -20.07
N ARG A 405 -13.49 0.76 -20.52
CA ARG A 405 -14.27 -0.46 -20.74
C ARG A 405 -13.67 -1.56 -19.88
N ILE A 406 -14.44 -2.08 -18.95
CA ILE A 406 -13.97 -2.93 -17.87
C ILE A 406 -14.83 -4.19 -17.82
N ALA A 407 -14.19 -5.36 -17.75
CA ALA A 407 -14.85 -6.59 -17.37
C ALA A 407 -14.23 -7.14 -16.07
N THR A 408 -15.08 -7.47 -15.10
CA THR A 408 -14.64 -8.02 -13.81
C THR A 408 -15.61 -9.09 -13.31
N LEU A 409 -15.23 -9.75 -12.21
CA LEU A 409 -16.01 -10.83 -11.59
C LEU A 409 -16.85 -10.30 -10.43
N GLY A 410 -18.10 -10.77 -10.36
CA GLY A 410 -19.01 -10.50 -9.24
C GLY A 410 -18.98 -11.58 -8.15
N PRO A 411 -19.66 -11.33 -7.01
CA PRO A 411 -19.58 -12.15 -5.78
C PRO A 411 -20.12 -13.59 -5.94
N ASP A 412 -20.98 -13.86 -6.93
CA ASP A 412 -21.52 -15.21 -7.18
C ASP A 412 -20.56 -16.12 -7.97
N THR A 413 -19.38 -15.61 -8.38
CA THR A 413 -18.37 -16.39 -9.09
C THR A 413 -17.88 -17.55 -8.24
N LEU A 414 -17.84 -18.77 -8.85
CA LEU A 414 -17.40 -20.02 -8.22
C LEU A 414 -18.17 -20.36 -6.92
N HIS A 415 -19.46 -20.00 -6.86
CA HIS A 415 -20.29 -20.28 -5.69
C HIS A 415 -20.37 -21.78 -5.35
N GLU A 416 -20.31 -22.66 -6.35
CA GLU A 416 -20.30 -24.12 -6.15
C GLU A 416 -19.03 -24.55 -5.41
N LEU A 417 -17.85 -24.03 -5.82
CA LEU A 417 -16.58 -24.37 -5.20
C LEU A 417 -16.52 -23.82 -3.77
N ARG A 418 -17.00 -22.60 -3.57
CA ARG A 418 -17.09 -21.96 -2.25
C ARG A 418 -18.01 -22.73 -1.31
N SER A 419 -19.21 -23.11 -1.80
CA SER A 419 -20.18 -23.88 -1.03
C SER A 419 -19.68 -25.30 -0.69
N ALA A 420 -18.91 -25.93 -1.58
CA ALA A 420 -18.32 -27.23 -1.31
C ALA A 420 -17.20 -27.13 -0.25
N TRP A 421 -16.34 -26.12 -0.31
CA TRP A 421 -15.30 -25.89 0.69
C TRP A 421 -15.87 -25.54 2.07
N ALA A 422 -16.93 -24.74 2.15
CA ALA A 422 -17.58 -24.38 3.42
C ALA A 422 -18.07 -25.59 4.23
N LYS A 423 -18.29 -26.76 3.55
CA LYS A 423 -18.62 -28.03 4.19
C LYS A 423 -17.40 -28.84 4.63
N VAL A 424 -16.18 -28.41 4.26
CA VAL A 424 -14.92 -29.11 4.57
C VAL A 424 -14.21 -28.45 5.72
N ASP A 425 -14.07 -27.13 5.68
CA ASP A 425 -13.44 -26.34 6.74
C ASP A 425 -13.86 -24.85 6.67
N SER A 426 -13.34 -24.03 7.60
CA SER A 426 -13.67 -22.59 7.71
C SER A 426 -12.63 -21.67 7.04
N TYR A 427 -11.66 -22.20 6.30
CA TYR A 427 -10.66 -21.38 5.61
C TYR A 427 -11.19 -20.79 4.31
N VAL A 428 -10.64 -19.66 3.90
CA VAL A 428 -10.94 -19.04 2.60
C VAL A 428 -10.18 -19.77 1.50
N HIS A 429 -10.89 -20.45 0.62
CA HIS A 429 -10.33 -21.25 -0.48
C HIS A 429 -10.58 -20.65 -1.87
N VAL A 430 -11.52 -19.73 -1.98
CA VAL A 430 -11.86 -18.99 -3.20
C VAL A 430 -11.77 -17.51 -2.89
N ASN A 431 -11.21 -16.72 -3.80
CA ASN A 431 -11.13 -15.27 -3.63
C ASN A 431 -12.54 -14.67 -3.40
N GLN A 432 -12.59 -13.66 -2.56
CA GLN A 432 -13.80 -12.85 -2.41
C GLN A 432 -13.80 -11.78 -3.50
N PHE A 433 -14.91 -11.63 -4.16
CA PHE A 433 -15.11 -10.62 -5.18
C PHE A 433 -15.94 -9.47 -4.62
N ALA A 434 -15.74 -8.28 -5.16
CA ALA A 434 -16.40 -7.08 -4.69
C ALA A 434 -17.92 -7.15 -4.86
N GLU A 435 -18.64 -6.55 -3.92
CA GLU A 435 -20.07 -6.30 -4.06
C GLU A 435 -20.31 -5.16 -5.07
N ARG A 436 -21.45 -5.21 -5.76
CA ARG A 436 -21.81 -4.18 -6.74
C ARG A 436 -21.84 -2.78 -6.13
N SER A 437 -22.44 -2.64 -4.95
CA SER A 437 -22.54 -1.36 -4.24
C SER A 437 -21.16 -0.74 -3.94
N ALA A 438 -20.17 -1.57 -3.54
CA ALA A 438 -18.83 -1.10 -3.26
C ALA A 438 -18.13 -0.56 -4.51
N LEU A 439 -18.37 -1.19 -5.67
CA LEU A 439 -17.80 -0.74 -6.93
C LEU A 439 -18.52 0.53 -7.44
N GLU A 440 -19.85 0.62 -7.30
CA GLU A 440 -20.62 1.82 -7.62
C GLU A 440 -20.20 3.03 -6.75
N GLU A 441 -20.01 2.81 -5.44
CA GLU A 441 -19.49 3.84 -4.52
C GLU A 441 -18.06 4.30 -4.92
N ALA A 442 -17.20 3.38 -5.33
CA ALA A 442 -15.84 3.71 -5.76
C ALA A 442 -15.84 4.53 -7.07
N ILE A 443 -16.70 4.19 -8.02
CA ILE A 443 -16.88 4.90 -9.29
C ILE A 443 -17.37 6.34 -9.02
N ASP A 444 -18.42 6.50 -8.21
CA ASP A 444 -18.98 7.81 -7.86
C ASP A 444 -17.97 8.66 -7.08
N GLY A 445 -17.28 8.05 -6.11
CA GLY A 445 -16.24 8.70 -5.32
C GLY A 445 -15.06 9.23 -6.13
N ALA A 446 -14.71 8.58 -7.23
CA ALA A 446 -13.68 9.04 -8.16
C ALA A 446 -14.18 10.12 -9.14
N GLY A 447 -15.49 10.40 -9.19
CA GLY A 447 -16.08 11.36 -10.12
C GLY A 447 -16.21 10.85 -11.56
N LEU A 448 -16.08 9.53 -11.77
CA LEU A 448 -16.35 8.87 -13.03
C LEU A 448 -17.85 8.77 -13.28
N VAL A 449 -18.26 8.84 -14.55
CA VAL A 449 -19.65 8.62 -14.95
C VAL A 449 -19.84 7.19 -15.37
N LEU A 450 -20.74 6.47 -14.70
CA LEU A 450 -21.19 5.17 -15.12
C LEU A 450 -22.17 5.30 -16.29
N GLU A 451 -21.74 4.93 -17.49
CA GLU A 451 -22.58 4.97 -18.70
C GLU A 451 -23.42 3.71 -18.86
N HIS A 452 -22.81 2.55 -18.58
CA HIS A 452 -23.44 1.26 -18.82
C HIS A 452 -22.90 0.20 -17.85
N TRP A 453 -23.81 -0.67 -17.41
CA TRP A 453 -23.49 -1.85 -16.61
C TRP A 453 -24.29 -3.04 -17.13
N ASP A 454 -23.61 -4.01 -17.67
CA ASP A 454 -24.21 -5.27 -18.13
C ASP A 454 -23.70 -6.44 -17.27
N GLU A 455 -24.58 -7.39 -17.02
CA GLU A 455 -24.30 -8.57 -16.22
C GLU A 455 -24.55 -9.84 -17.01
N ALA A 456 -23.65 -10.80 -16.88
CA ALA A 456 -23.80 -12.12 -17.48
C ALA A 456 -23.28 -13.21 -16.56
N THR A 457 -23.82 -14.40 -16.71
CA THR A 457 -23.28 -15.60 -16.07
C THR A 457 -22.74 -16.55 -17.14
N GLU A 458 -21.46 -16.84 -17.06
CA GLU A 458 -20.82 -17.90 -17.86
C GLU A 458 -20.63 -19.13 -17.00
N VAL A 459 -21.07 -20.29 -17.52
CA VAL A 459 -20.91 -21.58 -16.83
C VAL A 459 -19.97 -22.46 -17.62
N MET A 460 -18.82 -22.76 -16.98
CA MET A 460 -17.87 -23.74 -17.52
C MET A 460 -18.20 -25.13 -16.97
N PHE A 461 -18.03 -26.18 -17.80
CA PHE A 461 -18.39 -27.54 -17.44
C PHE A 461 -17.19 -28.47 -17.49
N TYR A 462 -17.01 -29.28 -16.46
CA TYR A 462 -15.89 -30.21 -16.29
C TYR A 462 -16.37 -31.64 -16.04
N GLU A 463 -15.57 -32.63 -16.43
CA GLU A 463 -15.82 -34.02 -16.06
C GLU A 463 -15.50 -34.29 -14.60
N ARG A 464 -14.42 -33.68 -14.12
CA ARG A 464 -13.87 -33.86 -12.78
C ARG A 464 -13.43 -32.54 -12.16
N LEU A 465 -13.56 -32.42 -10.84
CA LEU A 465 -13.09 -31.24 -10.10
C LEU A 465 -11.59 -30.95 -10.32
N SER A 466 -10.76 -31.97 -10.57
CA SER A 466 -9.35 -31.79 -10.86
C SER A 466 -9.07 -31.02 -12.15
N GLU A 467 -9.99 -30.98 -13.10
CA GLU A 467 -9.88 -30.20 -14.33
C GLU A 467 -10.09 -28.73 -14.03
N LEU A 468 -11.11 -28.36 -13.25
CA LEU A 468 -11.32 -26.99 -12.78
C LEU A 468 -10.13 -26.48 -11.96
N THR A 469 -9.69 -27.26 -10.96
CA THR A 469 -8.56 -26.82 -10.13
C THR A 469 -7.25 -26.76 -10.90
N GLY A 470 -7.06 -27.61 -11.91
CA GLY A 470 -5.96 -27.56 -12.85
C GLY A 470 -5.98 -26.31 -13.73
N GLU A 471 -7.15 -25.96 -14.27
CA GLU A 471 -7.35 -24.75 -15.06
C GLU A 471 -7.02 -23.49 -14.24
N LEU A 472 -7.62 -23.35 -13.03
CA LEU A 472 -7.35 -22.23 -12.14
C LEU A 472 -5.85 -22.10 -11.81
N LYS A 473 -5.16 -23.22 -11.62
CA LYS A 473 -3.70 -23.23 -11.40
C LYS A 473 -2.94 -22.78 -12.65
N ASN A 474 -3.32 -23.26 -13.82
CA ASN A 474 -2.63 -22.98 -15.09
C ASN A 474 -2.79 -21.53 -15.54
N ILE A 475 -3.88 -20.85 -15.15
CA ILE A 475 -4.06 -19.41 -15.36
C ILE A 475 -3.47 -18.57 -14.23
N GLY A 476 -2.87 -19.17 -13.19
CA GLY A 476 -2.33 -18.43 -12.04
C GLY A 476 -3.36 -17.91 -11.03
N ALA A 477 -4.65 -18.23 -11.22
CA ALA A 477 -5.77 -17.75 -10.40
C ALA A 477 -6.06 -18.64 -9.18
N HIS A 478 -5.03 -19.25 -8.60
CA HIS A 478 -5.21 -19.99 -7.35
C HIS A 478 -5.29 -19.03 -6.15
N ASN A 479 -5.81 -19.56 -5.03
CA ASN A 479 -5.99 -18.76 -3.81
C ASN A 479 -4.67 -18.15 -3.31
N VAL A 480 -4.57 -16.81 -3.36
CA VAL A 480 -3.43 -16.00 -2.87
C VAL A 480 -3.80 -15.19 -1.62
N ASN A 481 -4.97 -15.47 -1.00
CA ASN A 481 -5.43 -14.77 0.19
C ASN A 481 -4.53 -15.01 1.41
N GLY A 482 -4.31 -13.97 2.23
CA GLY A 482 -3.53 -14.03 3.46
C GLY A 482 -4.12 -14.95 4.55
N GLY A 483 -5.42 -15.27 4.49
CA GLY A 483 -6.10 -16.23 5.39
C GLY A 483 -5.97 -17.70 4.97
N ARG A 484 -5.18 -18.03 3.95
CA ARG A 484 -4.94 -19.42 3.52
C ARG A 484 -4.14 -20.18 4.55
N ARG A 485 -4.42 -21.46 4.72
CA ARG A 485 -3.60 -22.35 5.53
C ARG A 485 -2.23 -22.56 4.88
N GLY A 486 -1.15 -22.35 5.61
CA GLY A 486 0.17 -22.77 5.19
C GLY A 486 0.28 -24.31 5.17
N GLY A 487 0.59 -24.91 4.00
CA GLY A 487 0.81 -26.34 3.84
C GLY A 487 -0.13 -27.02 2.85
N LEU A 488 0.20 -28.29 2.49
CA LEU A 488 -0.56 -29.09 1.54
C LEU A 488 -1.95 -29.46 2.08
N THR A 489 -2.97 -29.39 1.23
CA THR A 489 -4.31 -29.89 1.54
C THR A 489 -4.25 -31.42 1.73
N GLY A 490 -4.56 -31.89 2.95
CA GLY A 490 -4.51 -33.31 3.26
C GLY A 490 -5.49 -34.12 2.39
N ARG A 491 -5.12 -35.38 2.08
CA ARG A 491 -5.89 -36.30 1.22
C ARG A 491 -7.37 -36.42 1.63
N GLN A 492 -7.65 -36.46 2.93
CA GLN A 492 -9.03 -36.58 3.44
C GLN A 492 -9.88 -35.34 3.12
N ARG A 493 -9.32 -34.14 3.23
CA ARG A 493 -10.02 -32.90 2.90
C ARG A 493 -10.30 -32.78 1.40
N LEU A 494 -9.33 -33.17 0.56
CA LEU A 494 -9.54 -33.20 -0.88
C LEU A 494 -10.64 -34.19 -1.27
N GLN A 495 -10.70 -35.37 -0.66
CA GLN A 495 -11.77 -36.32 -0.87
C GLN A 495 -13.13 -35.80 -0.39
N ALA A 496 -13.16 -35.06 0.73
CA ALA A 496 -14.39 -34.44 1.20
C ALA A 496 -14.87 -33.34 0.23
N LEU A 497 -13.94 -32.47 -0.26
CA LEU A 497 -14.24 -31.46 -1.27
C LEU A 497 -14.86 -32.11 -2.54
N VAL A 498 -14.20 -33.12 -3.10
CA VAL A 498 -14.71 -33.83 -4.29
C VAL A 498 -16.14 -34.35 -4.02
N ARG A 499 -16.36 -34.98 -2.88
CA ARG A 499 -17.67 -35.53 -2.49
C ARG A 499 -18.76 -34.45 -2.42
N HIS A 500 -18.43 -33.27 -1.87
CA HIS A 500 -19.37 -32.15 -1.77
C HIS A 500 -19.62 -31.46 -3.11
N TYR A 501 -18.59 -31.37 -3.96
CA TYR A 501 -18.72 -30.77 -5.29
C TYR A 501 -19.52 -31.66 -6.25
N GLU A 502 -19.46 -33.01 -6.12
CA GLU A 502 -20.28 -33.95 -6.90
C GLU A 502 -21.79 -33.68 -6.76
N GLY A 503 -22.23 -33.08 -5.67
CA GLY A 503 -23.61 -32.65 -5.46
C GLY A 503 -24.11 -31.57 -6.43
N PHE A 504 -23.22 -30.89 -7.16
CA PHE A 504 -23.57 -29.91 -8.20
C PHE A 504 -23.61 -30.48 -9.61
N ARG A 505 -23.34 -31.80 -9.79
CA ARG A 505 -23.33 -32.43 -11.11
C ARG A 505 -24.69 -32.28 -11.81
N ASP A 506 -24.64 -31.76 -13.03
CA ASP A 506 -25.85 -31.51 -13.84
C ASP A 506 -26.44 -32.77 -14.45
N VAL A 507 -27.54 -32.63 -15.17
CA VAL A 507 -28.23 -33.74 -15.88
C VAL A 507 -27.38 -34.39 -16.97
N ARG A 508 -26.35 -33.68 -17.49
CA ARG A 508 -25.38 -34.18 -18.48
C ARG A 508 -24.16 -34.84 -17.82
N GLN A 509 -24.22 -35.04 -16.51
CA GLN A 509 -23.13 -35.61 -15.72
C GLN A 509 -21.86 -34.73 -15.73
N LYS A 510 -22.01 -33.39 -15.86
CA LYS A 510 -20.91 -32.42 -15.81
C LYS A 510 -20.93 -31.63 -14.51
N LEU A 511 -19.76 -31.22 -14.05
CA LEU A 511 -19.58 -30.33 -12.89
C LEU A 511 -19.56 -28.88 -13.38
N PRO A 512 -20.51 -28.03 -12.97
CA PRO A 512 -20.52 -26.64 -13.34
C PRO A 512 -19.51 -25.83 -12.50
N ALA A 513 -18.96 -24.79 -13.08
CA ALA A 513 -18.30 -23.69 -12.39
C ALA A 513 -18.86 -22.39 -12.97
N SER A 514 -19.58 -21.65 -12.14
CA SER A 514 -20.30 -20.45 -12.55
C SER A 514 -19.44 -19.20 -12.31
N TYR A 515 -19.43 -18.31 -13.30
CA TYR A 515 -18.73 -17.03 -13.25
C TYR A 515 -19.73 -15.91 -13.51
N GLN A 516 -19.94 -15.07 -12.49
CA GLN A 516 -20.70 -13.83 -12.62
C GLN A 516 -19.79 -12.76 -13.21
N LEU A 517 -20.18 -12.19 -14.32
CA LEU A 517 -19.39 -11.25 -15.10
C LEU A 517 -20.09 -9.91 -15.16
N TRP A 518 -19.38 -8.83 -14.87
CA TRP A 518 -19.83 -7.47 -15.03
C TRP A 518 -19.05 -6.78 -16.14
N TYR A 519 -19.77 -6.15 -17.06
CA TYR A 519 -19.22 -5.33 -18.14
C TYR A 519 -19.61 -3.89 -17.90
N ILE A 520 -18.61 -3.03 -17.67
CA ILE A 520 -18.79 -1.68 -17.15
C ILE A 520 -18.19 -0.70 -18.13
N SER A 521 -18.95 0.34 -18.47
CA SER A 521 -18.52 1.47 -19.30
C SER A 521 -18.51 2.73 -18.47
N LEU A 522 -17.37 3.37 -18.40
CA LEU A 522 -17.15 4.59 -17.64
C LEU A 522 -16.64 5.71 -18.55
N THR A 523 -16.93 6.96 -18.16
CA THR A 523 -16.38 8.17 -18.81
C THR A 523 -15.89 9.14 -17.75
N LYS A 524 -14.73 9.75 -17.97
CA LYS A 524 -14.25 10.90 -17.20
C LYS A 524 -14.98 12.17 -17.66
N LYS A 525 -15.48 12.99 -16.72
CA LYS A 525 -16.09 14.29 -16.99
C LYS A 525 -15.13 15.30 -17.59
#